data_6e3a49e2c58351decce2987025376310
#
_entry.id   6e3a49e2c58351decce2987025376310
#
_cell.length_a   1.000
_cell.length_b   1.000
_cell.length_c   1.000
_cell.angle_alpha   90.00
_cell.angle_beta   90.00
_cell.angle_gamma   90.00
#
_symmetry.space_group_name_H-M   'P 1'
#
loop_
_entity.id
_entity.type
_entity.pdbx_description
1 polymer ?
#
loop_
_entity_poly.entity_id
_entity_poly.type
_entity_poly.pdbx_seq_one_letter_code
_entity_poly.pdbx_strand_id
1 'polypeptide(L)'
;FDASGQCVEQPAEKEAFSEKVRIRSWPTKEYLGLIFVYFGEGETPPLPRYPDFEKEGLWVETYVPPCNFLNNIENDPVHIPFTHKESEFFLRRPREIPSVVQEETEWGLMLTTSTTTGRIQYLHYGMPNILGFKESDRDHLAWRVPIDDENHASFQLDIQHVKDGSVGEAVKKRHAARTGELGRTPNELAAA
;
A
#
# COMPACT_ATOMS: atom_id res chain seq x y z
N PHE A 1 2.50 9.02 -29.51
CA PHE A 1 3.10 10.06 -28.67
C PHE A 1 4.34 9.51 -28.00
N ASP A 2 5.36 10.33 -27.83
CA ASP A 2 6.54 10.00 -27.05
C ASP A 2 6.37 10.36 -25.55
N ALA A 3 7.39 10.10 -24.73
CA ALA A 3 7.36 10.37 -23.30
C ALA A 3 7.24 11.89 -22.96
N SER A 4 7.54 12.79 -23.91
CA SER A 4 7.33 14.22 -23.73
C SER A 4 5.92 14.69 -24.08
N GLY A 5 5.08 13.78 -24.59
CA GLY A 5 3.73 14.05 -25.08
C GLY A 5 3.68 14.59 -26.51
N GLN A 6 4.81 14.57 -27.24
CA GLN A 6 4.85 14.97 -28.65
C GLN A 6 4.24 13.85 -29.51
N CYS A 7 3.36 14.22 -30.46
CA CYS A 7 2.89 13.27 -31.46
C CYS A 7 4.03 12.88 -32.39
N VAL A 8 4.28 11.58 -32.55
CA VAL A 8 5.38 11.05 -33.37
C VAL A 8 4.91 10.41 -34.66
N GLU A 9 3.64 9.98 -34.74
CA GLU A 9 3.08 9.27 -35.89
C GLU A 9 1.58 9.54 -36.05
N GLN A 10 1.12 9.63 -37.28
CA GLN A 10 -0.28 9.84 -37.66
C GLN A 10 -0.63 8.93 -38.88
N PRO A 11 -0.79 7.61 -38.67
CA PRO A 11 -0.92 6.64 -39.77
C PRO A 11 -2.11 6.85 -40.68
N ALA A 12 -3.17 7.50 -40.19
CA ALA A 12 -4.41 7.74 -40.95
C ALA A 12 -4.38 9.05 -41.76
N GLU A 13 -3.36 9.89 -41.59
CA GLU A 13 -3.29 11.19 -42.24
C GLU A 13 -2.40 11.15 -43.47
N LYS A 14 -2.85 11.84 -44.55
CA LYS A 14 -2.07 11.95 -45.79
C LYS A 14 -0.96 12.99 -45.69
N GLU A 15 -1.20 14.06 -44.92
CA GLU A 15 -0.24 15.12 -44.63
C GLU A 15 0.08 15.13 -43.15
N ALA A 16 1.35 14.91 -42.83
CA ALA A 16 1.80 14.87 -41.46
C ALA A 16 1.73 16.27 -40.80
N PHE A 17 1.07 16.34 -39.67
CA PHE A 17 1.05 17.53 -38.80
C PHE A 17 1.41 17.20 -37.33
N SER A 18 2.02 16.05 -37.12
CA SER A 18 2.41 15.52 -35.81
C SER A 18 3.20 16.54 -34.97
N GLU A 19 4.06 17.33 -35.60
CA GLU A 19 4.85 18.37 -34.93
C GLU A 19 3.99 19.42 -34.22
N LYS A 20 2.75 19.65 -34.68
CA LYS A 20 1.81 20.63 -34.10
C LYS A 20 0.89 20.04 -33.04
N VAL A 21 0.96 18.72 -32.82
CA VAL A 21 0.08 18.00 -31.90
C VAL A 21 0.86 17.53 -30.69
N ARG A 22 0.49 18.02 -29.52
CA ARG A 22 1.10 17.65 -28.25
C ARG A 22 0.03 17.42 -27.19
N ILE A 23 0.18 16.34 -26.43
CA ILE A 23 -0.61 16.08 -25.22
C ILE A 23 0.22 16.43 -23.98
N ARG A 24 -0.46 16.67 -22.86
CA ARG A 24 0.21 16.88 -21.58
C ARG A 24 0.83 15.55 -21.13
N SER A 25 2.08 15.60 -20.72
CA SER A 25 2.78 14.47 -20.10
C SER A 25 3.14 14.83 -18.66
N TRP A 26 3.32 13.80 -17.85
CA TRP A 26 3.62 13.93 -16.43
C TRP A 26 4.88 13.11 -16.11
N PRO A 27 5.80 13.63 -15.29
CA PRO A 27 6.92 12.84 -14.81
C PRO A 27 6.43 11.58 -14.08
N THR A 28 6.98 10.44 -14.49
CA THR A 28 6.65 9.16 -13.87
C THR A 28 7.90 8.47 -13.37
N LYS A 29 7.76 7.65 -12.33
CA LYS A 29 8.82 6.82 -11.80
C LYS A 29 8.27 5.47 -11.35
N GLU A 30 8.92 4.40 -11.79
CA GLU A 30 8.67 3.07 -11.26
C GLU A 30 9.47 2.87 -9.97
N TYR A 31 8.80 2.38 -8.92
CA TYR A 31 9.43 2.07 -7.65
C TYR A 31 8.58 1.05 -6.88
N LEU A 32 9.21 0.00 -6.36
CA LEU A 32 8.58 -1.10 -5.62
C LEU A 32 7.40 -1.75 -6.37
N GLY A 33 7.49 -1.88 -7.68
CA GLY A 33 6.44 -2.46 -8.53
C GLY A 33 5.21 -1.57 -8.74
N LEU A 34 5.27 -0.31 -8.34
CA LEU A 34 4.25 0.71 -8.56
C LEU A 34 4.76 1.81 -9.49
N ILE A 35 3.84 2.47 -10.20
CA ILE A 35 4.14 3.65 -11.01
C ILE A 35 3.64 4.88 -10.25
N PHE A 36 4.58 5.74 -9.89
CA PHE A 36 4.31 7.05 -9.28
C PHE A 36 4.27 8.12 -10.35
N VAL A 37 3.30 9.01 -10.26
CA VAL A 37 3.11 10.14 -11.19
C VAL A 37 3.12 11.44 -10.41
N TYR A 38 3.92 12.41 -10.88
CA TYR A 38 3.94 13.74 -10.28
C TYR A 38 3.05 14.70 -11.06
N PHE A 39 1.99 15.19 -10.45
CA PHE A 39 1.03 16.14 -11.04
C PHE A 39 1.28 17.60 -10.66
N GLY A 40 2.33 17.88 -9.89
CA GLY A 40 2.69 19.23 -9.49
C GLY A 40 3.28 20.08 -10.62
N GLU A 41 3.49 21.33 -10.34
CA GLU A 41 4.18 22.27 -11.22
C GLU A 41 5.65 22.44 -10.79
N GLY A 42 6.50 22.78 -11.74
CA GLY A 42 7.92 23.00 -11.50
C GLY A 42 8.77 21.74 -11.48
N GLU A 43 9.88 21.78 -10.74
CA GLU A 43 10.81 20.67 -10.65
C GLU A 43 10.19 19.50 -9.85
N THR A 44 10.31 18.29 -10.39
CA THR A 44 9.82 17.08 -9.74
C THR A 44 10.64 16.81 -8.47
N PRO A 45 10.00 16.77 -7.28
CA PRO A 45 10.72 16.43 -6.05
C PRO A 45 11.22 14.99 -6.09
N PRO A 46 12.26 14.66 -5.31
CA PRO A 46 12.70 13.27 -5.19
C PRO A 46 11.58 12.41 -4.59
N LEU A 47 11.37 11.23 -5.19
CA LEU A 47 10.45 10.25 -4.63
C LEU A 47 11.01 9.71 -3.30
N PRO A 48 10.24 9.74 -2.20
CA PRO A 48 10.64 9.15 -0.93
C PRO A 48 11.04 7.68 -1.10
N ARG A 49 12.11 7.27 -0.43
CA ARG A 49 12.63 5.91 -0.50
C ARG A 49 12.27 5.12 0.75
N TYR A 50 11.97 3.84 0.56
CA TYR A 50 11.64 2.89 1.62
C TYR A 50 12.59 1.67 1.54
N PRO A 51 13.87 1.83 1.99
CA PRO A 51 14.91 0.80 1.79
C PRO A 51 14.56 -0.56 2.38
N ASP A 52 13.75 -0.59 3.43
CA ASP A 52 13.29 -1.85 4.04
C ASP A 52 12.42 -2.68 3.09
N PHE A 53 11.80 -2.05 2.08
CA PHE A 53 10.98 -2.69 1.06
C PHE A 53 11.73 -2.96 -0.25
N GLU A 54 12.98 -2.56 -0.37
CA GLU A 54 13.84 -2.80 -1.54
C GLU A 54 14.53 -4.18 -1.45
N LYS A 55 13.78 -5.23 -1.09
CA LYS A 55 14.28 -6.58 -0.85
C LYS A 55 13.52 -7.59 -1.70
N GLU A 56 14.11 -8.79 -1.83
CA GLU A 56 13.40 -9.93 -2.41
C GLU A 56 12.19 -10.33 -1.56
N GLY A 57 11.16 -10.87 -2.22
CA GLY A 57 9.94 -11.32 -1.55
C GLY A 57 8.91 -10.24 -1.28
N LEU A 58 9.06 -9.08 -1.93
CA LEU A 58 8.04 -8.06 -1.95
C LEU A 58 6.79 -8.57 -2.67
N TRP A 59 5.66 -8.46 -1.99
CA TRP A 59 4.34 -8.70 -2.54
C TRP A 59 3.62 -7.37 -2.74
N VAL A 60 3.09 -7.13 -3.94
CA VAL A 60 2.32 -5.93 -4.28
C VAL A 60 0.87 -6.33 -4.54
N GLU A 61 -0.06 -5.62 -3.92
CA GLU A 61 -1.49 -5.84 -4.08
C GLU A 61 -2.21 -4.50 -4.23
N THR A 62 -3.25 -4.47 -5.07
CA THR A 62 -4.09 -3.30 -5.27
C THR A 62 -5.55 -3.71 -5.25
N TYR A 63 -6.38 -2.96 -4.51
CA TYR A 63 -7.82 -3.16 -4.44
C TYR A 63 -8.54 -1.85 -4.08
N VAL A 64 -9.84 -1.81 -4.30
CA VAL A 64 -10.68 -0.64 -4.02
C VAL A 64 -11.73 -1.02 -2.97
N PRO A 65 -11.50 -0.70 -1.69
CA PRO A 65 -12.51 -0.90 -0.65
C PRO A 65 -13.55 0.23 -0.70
N PRO A 66 -14.83 -0.07 -0.43
CA PRO A 66 -15.90 0.92 -0.36
C PRO A 66 -15.89 1.64 1.00
N CYS A 67 -14.87 2.42 1.25
CA CYS A 67 -14.77 3.27 2.43
C CYS A 67 -13.84 4.46 2.16
N ASN A 68 -14.04 5.53 2.92
CA ASN A 68 -13.16 6.69 2.89
C ASN A 68 -11.74 6.30 3.30
N PHE A 69 -10.74 6.87 2.62
CA PHE A 69 -9.33 6.55 2.86
C PHE A 69 -8.89 6.85 4.31
N LEU A 70 -9.41 7.92 4.90
CA LEU A 70 -9.07 8.32 6.27
C LEU A 70 -9.57 7.30 7.28
N ASN A 71 -10.81 6.80 7.12
CA ASN A 71 -11.35 5.74 7.98
C ASN A 71 -10.49 4.46 7.93
N ASN A 72 -9.91 4.18 6.77
CA ASN A 72 -9.01 3.03 6.63
C ASN A 72 -7.64 3.28 7.30
N ILE A 73 -7.13 4.52 7.25
CA ILE A 73 -5.87 4.89 7.92
C ILE A 73 -6.04 4.91 9.44
N GLU A 74 -7.16 5.42 9.92
CA GLU A 74 -7.47 5.48 11.36
C GLU A 74 -7.78 4.11 11.99
N ASN A 75 -7.79 3.05 11.18
CA ASN A 75 -8.03 1.70 11.66
C ASN A 75 -6.90 1.25 12.60
N ASP A 76 -7.13 1.48 13.87
CA ASP A 76 -6.17 1.34 14.95
C ASP A 76 -6.03 -0.13 15.40
N PRO A 77 -4.82 -0.66 15.56
CA PRO A 77 -4.57 -2.00 16.09
C PRO A 77 -5.11 -2.21 17.52
N VAL A 78 -5.37 -1.15 18.28
CA VAL A 78 -5.92 -1.27 19.64
C VAL A 78 -7.37 -1.76 19.62
N HIS A 79 -8.20 -1.31 18.68
CA HIS A 79 -9.60 -1.74 18.63
C HIS A 79 -9.76 -3.18 18.12
N ILE A 80 -8.87 -3.66 17.27
CA ILE A 80 -8.98 -4.96 16.60
C ILE A 80 -9.19 -6.13 17.57
N PRO A 81 -8.42 -6.28 18.69
CA PRO A 81 -8.62 -7.36 19.64
C PRO A 81 -9.99 -7.35 20.33
N PHE A 82 -10.66 -6.21 20.37
CA PHE A 82 -11.94 -6.04 21.02
C PHE A 82 -13.11 -6.09 20.04
N THR A 83 -13.00 -5.42 18.91
CA THR A 83 -14.06 -5.29 17.91
C THR A 83 -14.18 -6.56 17.05
N HIS A 84 -13.04 -7.14 16.68
CA HIS A 84 -12.97 -8.32 15.81
C HIS A 84 -12.63 -9.61 16.59
N LYS A 85 -12.98 -9.64 17.89
CA LYS A 85 -12.69 -10.77 18.80
C LYS A 85 -13.20 -12.13 18.35
N GLU A 86 -14.23 -12.15 17.51
CA GLU A 86 -14.88 -13.36 16.97
C GLU A 86 -14.25 -13.82 15.64
N SER A 87 -13.39 -13.02 15.04
CA SER A 87 -12.66 -13.41 13.84
C SER A 87 -11.65 -14.51 14.14
N GLU A 88 -11.64 -15.60 13.37
CA GLU A 88 -10.66 -16.69 13.53
C GLU A 88 -9.22 -16.19 13.52
N PHE A 89 -8.95 -15.14 12.75
CA PHE A 89 -7.65 -14.50 12.69
C PHE A 89 -7.18 -13.94 14.04
N PHE A 90 -8.12 -13.46 14.88
CA PHE A 90 -7.83 -12.84 16.17
C PHE A 90 -8.08 -13.74 17.37
N LEU A 91 -8.78 -14.88 17.21
CA LEU A 91 -9.09 -15.81 18.31
C LEU A 91 -7.82 -16.35 19.01
N ARG A 92 -6.70 -16.40 18.32
CA ARG A 92 -5.42 -16.89 18.84
C ARG A 92 -4.56 -15.80 19.50
N ARG A 93 -5.00 -14.53 19.47
CA ARG A 93 -4.24 -13.41 20.06
C ARG A 93 -4.70 -13.13 21.48
N PRO A 94 -3.79 -12.84 22.42
CA PRO A 94 -4.15 -12.43 23.75
C PRO A 94 -5.08 -11.22 23.71
N ARG A 95 -6.16 -11.26 24.50
CA ARG A 95 -7.10 -10.14 24.65
C ARG A 95 -6.62 -9.23 25.77
N GLU A 96 -5.59 -8.49 25.51
CA GLU A 96 -5.07 -7.49 26.44
C GLU A 96 -5.04 -6.11 25.77
N ILE A 97 -5.25 -5.08 26.55
CA ILE A 97 -5.05 -3.70 26.10
C ILE A 97 -3.55 -3.48 26.03
N PRO A 98 -2.96 -3.25 24.85
CA PRO A 98 -1.53 -2.99 24.74
C PRO A 98 -1.21 -1.64 25.38
N SER A 99 0.02 -1.48 25.85
CA SER A 99 0.58 -0.16 26.09
C SER A 99 0.84 0.52 24.75
N VAL A 100 0.42 1.78 24.61
CA VAL A 100 0.60 2.57 23.39
C VAL A 100 1.43 3.79 23.70
N VAL A 101 2.52 3.97 22.97
CA VAL A 101 3.34 5.17 22.97
C VAL A 101 3.24 5.81 21.60
N GLN A 102 2.94 7.10 21.55
CA GLN A 102 2.82 7.87 20.32
C GLN A 102 3.90 8.93 20.27
N GLU A 103 4.56 9.04 19.12
CA GLU A 103 5.62 10.01 18.85
C GLU A 103 5.35 10.71 17.51
N GLU A 104 5.55 12.02 17.47
CA GLU A 104 5.57 12.75 16.21
C GLU A 104 6.89 12.50 15.48
N THR A 105 6.81 12.33 14.16
CA THR A 105 7.96 12.18 13.28
C THR A 105 7.94 13.23 12.18
N GLU A 106 9.02 13.40 11.45
CA GLU A 106 9.07 14.28 10.27
C GLU A 106 8.00 13.95 9.22
N TRP A 107 7.54 12.69 9.18
CA TRP A 107 6.61 12.17 8.17
C TRP A 107 5.18 11.96 8.68
N GLY A 108 4.92 12.20 9.96
CA GLY A 108 3.63 11.96 10.58
C GLY A 108 3.73 11.44 12.00
N LEU A 109 3.06 10.33 12.30
CA LEU A 109 2.99 9.75 13.65
C LEU A 109 3.54 8.32 13.65
N MET A 110 4.30 8.00 14.68
CA MET A 110 4.71 6.64 15.02
C MET A 110 3.98 6.17 16.27
N LEU A 111 3.29 5.05 16.20
CA LEU A 111 2.72 4.36 17.36
C LEU A 111 3.53 3.09 17.63
N THR A 112 4.00 2.97 18.87
CA THR A 112 4.60 1.73 19.37
C THR A 112 3.60 1.08 20.32
N THR A 113 3.12 -0.11 19.99
CA THR A 113 2.27 -0.89 20.87
C THR A 113 3.05 -2.05 21.46
N SER A 114 2.87 -2.31 22.75
CA SER A 114 3.52 -3.44 23.44
C SER A 114 2.55 -4.17 24.35
N THR A 115 2.69 -5.48 24.38
CA THR A 115 1.86 -6.38 25.20
C THR A 115 2.68 -6.96 26.36
N THR A 116 2.01 -7.44 27.40
CA THR A 116 2.65 -8.13 28.54
C THR A 116 3.37 -9.41 28.11
N THR A 117 2.95 -10.00 26.98
CA THR A 117 3.62 -11.16 26.37
C THR A 117 4.87 -10.82 25.59
N GLY A 118 5.27 -9.54 25.56
CA GLY A 118 6.48 -9.05 24.89
C GLY A 118 6.32 -8.84 23.39
N ARG A 119 5.10 -8.87 22.85
CA ARG A 119 4.87 -8.50 21.45
C ARG A 119 4.99 -6.99 21.32
N ILE A 120 5.77 -6.55 20.34
CA ILE A 120 5.92 -5.15 19.96
C ILE A 120 5.48 -5.01 18.50
N GLN A 121 4.71 -3.97 18.23
CA GLN A 121 4.32 -3.59 16.88
C GLN A 121 4.56 -2.09 16.70
N TYR A 122 5.11 -1.73 15.56
CA TYR A 122 5.33 -0.34 15.16
C TYR A 122 4.37 0.00 14.04
N LEU A 123 3.56 1.05 14.23
CA LEU A 123 2.72 1.61 13.19
C LEU A 123 3.19 3.01 12.86
N HIS A 124 3.27 3.29 11.60
CA HIS A 124 3.64 4.60 11.08
C HIS A 124 2.50 5.14 10.20
N TYR A 125 1.95 6.25 10.63
CA TYR A 125 0.97 7.02 9.87
C TYR A 125 1.68 8.16 9.17
N GLY A 126 1.93 7.99 7.86
CA GLY A 126 2.55 9.01 7.01
C GLY A 126 1.50 9.87 6.34
N MET A 127 1.57 11.17 6.58
CA MET A 127 0.64 12.09 5.93
C MET A 127 0.97 12.23 4.43
N PRO A 128 -0.06 12.38 3.57
CA PRO A 128 -1.49 12.43 3.91
C PRO A 128 -2.18 11.05 3.94
N ASN A 129 -1.59 9.98 3.40
CA ASN A 129 -2.32 8.76 3.07
C ASN A 129 -1.48 7.47 3.14
N ILE A 130 -0.40 7.49 3.92
CA ILE A 130 0.52 6.36 4.05
C ILE A 130 0.29 5.67 5.38
N LEU A 131 0.24 4.33 5.34
CA LEU A 131 0.21 3.49 6.52
C LEU A 131 1.33 2.46 6.41
N GLY A 132 2.17 2.39 7.43
CA GLY A 132 3.18 1.35 7.56
C GLY A 132 3.09 0.62 8.88
N PHE A 133 3.42 -0.65 8.93
CA PHE A 133 3.65 -1.35 10.18
C PHE A 133 4.76 -2.38 10.05
N LYS A 134 5.42 -2.64 11.17
CA LYS A 134 6.44 -3.68 11.30
C LYS A 134 6.03 -4.65 12.40
N GLU A 135 6.04 -5.92 12.06
CA GLU A 135 5.79 -7.03 12.97
C GLU A 135 6.96 -8.03 12.93
N SER A 136 6.94 -9.00 13.82
CA SER A 136 8.00 -10.02 13.89
C SER A 136 8.10 -10.90 12.65
N ASP A 137 7.01 -11.06 11.91
CA ASP A 137 6.86 -11.97 10.77
C ASP A 137 6.63 -11.25 9.43
N ARG A 138 6.31 -9.93 9.45
CA ARG A 138 6.15 -9.15 8.22
C ARG A 138 6.32 -7.66 8.41
N ASP A 139 6.70 -6.99 7.34
CA ASP A 139 6.61 -5.55 7.15
C ASP A 139 5.51 -5.22 6.14
N HIS A 140 4.78 -4.15 6.39
CA HIS A 140 3.68 -3.67 5.55
C HIS A 140 3.83 -2.17 5.30
N LEU A 141 3.57 -1.76 4.06
CA LEU A 141 3.50 -0.37 3.64
C LEU A 141 2.33 -0.22 2.67
N ALA A 142 1.53 0.81 2.84
CA ALA A 142 0.39 1.04 1.98
C ALA A 142 0.14 2.52 1.72
N TRP A 143 -0.36 2.81 0.52
CA TRP A 143 -0.95 4.09 0.16
C TRP A 143 -2.46 3.93 0.01
N ARG A 144 -3.22 4.82 0.66
CA ARG A 144 -4.67 4.91 0.57
C ARG A 144 -5.02 6.11 -0.28
N VAL A 145 -5.14 5.91 -1.59
CA VAL A 145 -5.34 6.99 -2.56
C VAL A 145 -6.83 7.27 -2.72
N PRO A 146 -7.34 8.43 -2.31
CA PRO A 146 -8.76 8.73 -2.41
C PRO A 146 -9.22 8.75 -3.88
N ILE A 147 -10.37 8.14 -4.15
CA ILE A 147 -11.09 8.21 -5.42
C ILE A 147 -12.22 9.24 -5.28
N ASP A 148 -12.97 9.12 -4.20
CA ASP A 148 -14.06 10.01 -3.80
C ASP A 148 -14.23 9.95 -2.26
N ASP A 149 -15.31 10.51 -1.74
CA ASP A 149 -15.57 10.55 -0.29
C ASP A 149 -15.91 9.17 0.31
N GLU A 150 -16.29 8.20 -0.52
CA GLU A 150 -16.75 6.88 -0.10
C GLU A 150 -15.79 5.74 -0.49
N ASN A 151 -14.84 6.01 -1.40
CA ASN A 151 -13.96 4.99 -1.97
C ASN A 151 -12.51 5.45 -2.03
N HIS A 152 -11.57 4.50 -1.92
CA HIS A 152 -10.17 4.75 -2.18
C HIS A 152 -9.50 3.56 -2.89
N ALA A 153 -8.44 3.82 -3.64
CA ALA A 153 -7.56 2.78 -4.14
C ALA A 153 -6.47 2.48 -3.08
N SER A 154 -6.37 1.24 -2.69
CA SER A 154 -5.36 0.76 -1.76
C SER A 154 -4.23 0.07 -2.50
N PHE A 155 -3.02 0.62 -2.41
CA PHE A 155 -1.79 0.02 -2.92
C PHE A 155 -1.01 -0.50 -1.72
N GLN A 156 -0.86 -1.82 -1.63
CA GLN A 156 -0.23 -2.50 -0.49
C GLN A 156 1.03 -3.23 -0.89
N LEU A 157 2.01 -3.13 -0.05
CA LEU A 157 3.30 -3.80 -0.13
C LEU A 157 3.52 -4.60 1.14
N ASP A 158 3.80 -5.87 1.00
CA ASP A 158 4.11 -6.74 2.13
C ASP A 158 5.44 -7.46 1.89
N ILE A 159 6.27 -7.50 2.92
CA ILE A 159 7.45 -8.38 2.96
C ILE A 159 7.25 -9.39 4.08
N GLN A 160 7.32 -10.67 3.73
CA GLN A 160 7.26 -11.77 4.67
C GLN A 160 8.66 -12.07 5.20
N HIS A 161 8.83 -12.08 6.51
CA HIS A 161 10.08 -12.51 7.14
C HIS A 161 10.08 -14.04 7.24
N VAL A 162 10.90 -14.71 6.45
CA VAL A 162 11.04 -16.17 6.45
C VAL A 162 12.38 -16.58 7.02
N LYS A 163 12.36 -17.53 7.94
CA LYS A 163 13.56 -17.97 8.67
C LYS A 163 14.50 -18.85 7.83
N ASP A 164 13.99 -19.47 6.77
CA ASP A 164 14.70 -20.51 5.99
C ASP A 164 15.02 -20.13 4.54
N GLY A 165 14.82 -18.85 4.18
CA GLY A 165 15.12 -18.36 2.83
C GLY A 165 14.11 -18.74 1.75
N SER A 166 13.00 -19.40 2.08
CA SER A 166 11.93 -19.78 1.13
C SER A 166 10.91 -18.66 0.89
N VAL A 167 11.39 -17.42 0.69
CA VAL A 167 10.55 -16.24 0.49
C VAL A 167 9.52 -16.46 -0.61
N GLY A 168 9.93 -17.00 -1.76
CA GLY A 168 9.03 -17.26 -2.88
C GLY A 168 7.91 -18.26 -2.57
N GLU A 169 8.16 -19.26 -1.73
CA GLU A 169 7.12 -20.21 -1.29
C GLU A 169 6.17 -19.59 -0.26
N ALA A 170 6.68 -18.79 0.67
CA ALA A 170 5.86 -18.09 1.64
C ALA A 170 4.89 -17.10 0.96
N VAL A 171 5.37 -16.37 -0.04
CA VAL A 171 4.54 -15.47 -0.88
C VAL A 171 3.49 -16.26 -1.65
N LYS A 172 3.85 -17.35 -2.31
CA LYS A 172 2.91 -18.24 -3.02
C LYS A 172 1.85 -18.83 -2.10
N LYS A 173 2.25 -19.30 -0.93
CA LYS A 173 1.34 -19.87 0.07
C LYS A 173 0.35 -18.84 0.58
N ARG A 174 0.79 -17.61 0.83
CA ARG A 174 -0.08 -16.51 1.24
C ARG A 174 -1.09 -16.15 0.15
N HIS A 175 -0.64 -16.07 -1.11
CA HIS A 175 -1.51 -15.83 -2.25
C HIS A 175 -2.57 -16.93 -2.39
N ALA A 176 -2.15 -18.19 -2.32
CA ALA A 176 -3.06 -19.34 -2.42
C ALA A 176 -4.07 -19.37 -1.27
N ALA A 177 -3.65 -19.07 -0.03
CA ALA A 177 -4.55 -18.99 1.11
C ALA A 177 -5.60 -17.86 0.91
N ARG A 178 -5.16 -16.71 0.44
CA ARG A 178 -6.04 -15.54 0.26
C ARG A 178 -7.02 -15.70 -0.89
N THR A 179 -6.59 -16.30 -2.01
CA THR A 179 -7.46 -16.65 -3.15
C THR A 179 -8.34 -17.86 -2.86
N GLY A 180 -7.90 -18.80 -2.03
CA GLY A 180 -8.64 -20.00 -1.65
C GLY A 180 -9.66 -19.78 -0.54
N GLU A 181 -9.35 -18.99 0.48
CA GLU A 181 -10.25 -18.71 1.63
C GLU A 181 -11.45 -17.86 1.23
N LEU A 182 -11.30 -16.97 0.26
CA LEU A 182 -12.37 -16.05 -0.14
C LEU A 182 -13.04 -16.44 -1.46
N GLY A 183 -12.45 -17.34 -2.25
CA GLY A 183 -12.94 -17.72 -3.59
C GLY A 183 -13.11 -16.54 -4.56
N ARG A 184 -12.65 -15.36 -4.14
CA ARG A 184 -12.75 -14.10 -4.88
C ARG A 184 -11.48 -13.30 -4.73
N THR A 185 -11.10 -12.60 -5.79
CA THR A 185 -10.04 -11.58 -5.70
C THR A 185 -10.51 -10.39 -4.84
N PRO A 186 -9.62 -9.59 -4.26
CA PRO A 186 -9.98 -8.37 -3.54
C PRO A 186 -10.87 -7.42 -4.34
N ASN A 187 -10.69 -7.33 -5.66
CA ASN A 187 -11.53 -6.54 -6.54
C ASN A 187 -12.95 -7.11 -6.69
N GLU A 188 -13.11 -8.44 -6.66
CA GLU A 188 -14.42 -9.10 -6.69
C GLU A 188 -15.17 -8.97 -5.37
N LEU A 189 -14.44 -8.85 -4.24
CA LEU A 189 -15.02 -8.57 -2.93
C LEU A 189 -15.44 -7.11 -2.79
N ALA A 190 -14.71 -6.19 -3.39
CA ALA A 190 -15.05 -4.76 -3.39
C ALA A 190 -16.24 -4.43 -4.31
N ALA A 191 -16.58 -5.31 -5.27
CA ALA A 191 -17.70 -5.15 -6.21
C ALA A 191 -19.00 -5.84 -5.75
N ALA A 192 -19.01 -6.51 -4.60
CA ALA A 192 -20.17 -7.23 -4.03
C ALA A 192 -20.76 -6.50 -2.84
#